data_6139f414794257b6c7ec7ee1f30fd1e9
#
_entry.id   6139f414794257b6c7ec7ee1f30fd1e9
#
_cell.length_a   1.000
_cell.length_b   1.000
_cell.length_c   1.000
_cell.angle_alpha   90.00
_cell.angle_beta   90.00
_cell.angle_gamma   90.00
#
_symmetry.space_group_name_H-M   'P 1'
#
loop_
_entity.id
_entity.type
_entity.pdbx_description
1 polymer ?
#
loop_
_entity_poly.entity_id
_entity_poly.type
_entity_poly.pdbx_seq_one_letter_code
_entity_poly.pdbx_strand_id
1 'polypeptide(L)'
;MLDSDKLLELHTQFRPEMQNVDIPKKIAPNRDLVEFVRVRFWYEGVRKRSKLNTAYALEQHFEPESFRRRANNGKPSYPCKWKNYKIGLHTPQPRLLERVNSLLPGSLQELRHPLWDVLKLKPNRSTLSEIFLQRLNPEVLAVLFKQADDMEMHFERAKVTSALITKLKKIANLDALAALVWLLYEALYDQNQKRSEDLTRSIYDVLLMRSIWWEERKLAGPLLTLFTQRILSQVTPPHLLFEMSAQEIVDASAALNLMVHINQGSIRIGLSWRQRVNIMLKLLNGRRALPGLAPFDVKFAFAPIYVPDPNDVPTPKALLDDLQSQEKQRQLAWDNILPNKTTSCPTGEMEPPKQPS
;
A
#
# COMPACT_ATOMS: atom_id res chain seq x y z
N MET A 1 26.95 2.39 20.60
CA MET A 1 27.15 1.83 19.29
C MET A 1 25.94 0.95 18.99
N LEU A 2 25.19 1.18 17.93
CA LEU A 2 24.08 0.30 17.55
C LEU A 2 24.68 -1.05 17.16
N ASP A 3 24.06 -2.13 17.67
CA ASP A 3 24.44 -3.50 17.32
C ASP A 3 24.09 -3.73 15.83
N SER A 4 25.10 -3.76 14.98
CA SER A 4 24.95 -3.87 13.53
C SER A 4 24.19 -5.14 13.13
N ASP A 5 24.33 -6.22 13.90
CA ASP A 5 23.69 -7.50 13.61
C ASP A 5 22.18 -7.43 13.88
N LYS A 6 21.77 -6.75 14.97
CA LYS A 6 20.34 -6.51 15.24
C LYS A 6 19.70 -5.57 14.24
N LEU A 7 20.44 -4.57 13.73
CA LEU A 7 19.93 -3.71 12.65
C LEU A 7 19.76 -4.49 11.35
N LEU A 8 20.69 -5.38 11.04
CA LEU A 8 20.59 -6.25 9.86
C LEU A 8 19.43 -7.24 9.97
N GLU A 9 19.23 -7.83 11.17
CA GLU A 9 18.10 -8.72 11.44
C GLU A 9 16.76 -7.98 11.28
N LEU A 10 16.62 -6.79 11.87
CA LEU A 10 15.45 -5.94 11.70
C LEU A 10 15.24 -5.53 10.23
N HIS A 11 16.30 -5.18 9.51
CA HIS A 11 16.23 -4.84 8.10
C HIS A 11 15.74 -6.04 7.27
N THR A 12 16.28 -7.23 7.53
CA THR A 12 15.86 -8.47 6.86
C THR A 12 14.40 -8.81 7.17
N GLN A 13 13.96 -8.59 8.41
CA GLN A 13 12.56 -8.79 8.81
C GLN A 13 11.60 -7.82 8.09
N PHE A 14 12.01 -6.58 7.84
CA PHE A 14 11.18 -5.54 7.24
C PHE A 14 11.34 -5.39 5.73
N ARG A 15 12.26 -6.10 5.11
CA ARG A 15 12.44 -6.12 3.64
C ARG A 15 12.04 -7.47 3.07
N PRO A 16 10.73 -7.71 2.84
CA PRO A 16 10.28 -8.92 2.19
C PRO A 16 10.87 -8.99 0.78
N GLU A 17 11.26 -10.18 0.34
CA GLU A 17 11.65 -10.40 -1.05
C GLU A 17 10.47 -10.05 -1.96
N MET A 18 10.64 -9.02 -2.79
CA MET A 18 9.66 -8.65 -3.79
C MET A 18 9.51 -9.80 -4.79
N GLN A 19 8.40 -10.48 -4.73
CA GLN A 19 8.00 -11.36 -5.80
C GLN A 19 7.35 -10.48 -6.86
N ASN A 20 8.04 -10.31 -8.00
CA ASN A 20 7.48 -9.62 -9.17
C ASN A 20 6.17 -10.29 -9.56
N VAL A 21 5.09 -9.80 -8.99
CA VAL A 21 3.74 -10.20 -9.37
C VAL A 21 3.26 -9.19 -10.39
N ASP A 22 3.63 -9.43 -11.64
CA ASP A 22 3.12 -8.65 -12.75
C ASP A 22 1.60 -8.63 -12.74
N ILE A 23 1.03 -7.45 -12.92
CA ILE A 23 -0.36 -7.33 -13.34
C ILE A 23 -0.42 -8.09 -14.68
N PRO A 24 -1.27 -9.13 -14.81
CA PRO A 24 -1.32 -9.87 -16.06
C PRO A 24 -1.54 -8.91 -17.22
N LYS A 25 -0.68 -8.96 -18.24
CA LYS A 25 -0.80 -8.13 -19.46
C LYS A 25 -2.15 -8.27 -20.18
N LYS A 26 -2.91 -9.32 -19.83
CA LYS A 26 -4.29 -9.59 -20.28
C LYS A 26 -5.21 -9.74 -19.07
N ILE A 27 -5.49 -8.65 -18.38
CA ILE A 27 -6.76 -8.57 -17.64
C ILE A 27 -7.84 -8.61 -18.73
N ALA A 28 -8.86 -9.45 -18.56
CA ALA A 28 -9.99 -9.46 -19.51
C ALA A 28 -10.42 -8.01 -19.78
N PRO A 29 -10.61 -7.59 -21.04
CA PRO A 29 -10.75 -6.16 -21.41
C PRO A 29 -11.82 -5.41 -20.63
N ASN A 30 -12.75 -6.14 -20.00
CA ASN A 30 -13.86 -5.58 -19.23
C ASN A 30 -13.69 -5.73 -17.70
N ARG A 31 -12.56 -6.24 -17.20
CA ARG A 31 -12.39 -6.42 -15.75
C ARG A 31 -11.74 -5.21 -15.11
N ASP A 32 -12.42 -4.62 -14.14
CA ASP A 32 -11.90 -3.51 -13.35
C ASP A 32 -10.66 -3.94 -12.53
N LEU A 33 -9.63 -3.07 -12.51
CA LEU A 33 -8.40 -3.30 -11.74
C LEU A 33 -8.69 -3.47 -10.24
N VAL A 34 -9.72 -2.80 -9.71
CA VAL A 34 -10.13 -2.97 -8.30
C VAL A 34 -10.59 -4.40 -8.03
N GLU A 35 -11.36 -4.99 -8.97
CA GLU A 35 -11.82 -6.38 -8.83
C GLU A 35 -10.65 -7.37 -8.81
N PHE A 36 -9.65 -7.12 -9.67
CA PHE A 36 -8.44 -7.90 -9.70
C PHE A 36 -7.69 -7.84 -8.35
N VAL A 37 -7.45 -6.64 -7.83
CA VAL A 37 -6.72 -6.42 -6.55
C VAL A 37 -7.52 -6.99 -5.38
N ARG A 38 -8.84 -6.76 -5.32
CA ARG A 38 -9.74 -7.22 -4.27
C ARG A 38 -9.72 -8.74 -4.11
N VAL A 39 -9.81 -9.47 -5.23
CA VAL A 39 -9.81 -10.94 -5.21
C VAL A 39 -8.45 -11.49 -4.77
N ARG A 40 -7.36 -10.90 -5.24
CA ARG A 40 -6.02 -11.29 -4.81
C ARG A 40 -5.80 -11.00 -3.33
N PHE A 41 -6.28 -9.85 -2.85
CA PHE A 41 -6.21 -9.50 -1.44
C PHE A 41 -6.88 -10.56 -0.56
N TRP A 42 -8.08 -10.97 -0.95
CA TRP A 42 -8.80 -12.06 -0.30
C TRP A 42 -8.03 -13.39 -0.38
N TYR A 43 -7.57 -13.77 -1.58
CA TYR A 43 -6.85 -15.01 -1.77
C TYR A 43 -5.58 -15.09 -0.88
N GLU A 44 -4.76 -14.06 -0.87
CA GLU A 44 -3.54 -14.02 -0.05
C GLU A 44 -3.87 -13.97 1.46
N GLY A 45 -4.97 -13.32 1.85
CA GLY A 45 -5.49 -13.35 3.21
C GLY A 45 -5.89 -14.75 3.66
N VAL A 46 -6.63 -15.48 2.82
CA VAL A 46 -7.00 -16.88 3.06
C VAL A 46 -5.76 -17.77 3.12
N ARG A 47 -4.84 -17.64 2.16
CA ARG A 47 -3.59 -18.40 2.09
C ARG A 47 -2.74 -18.23 3.37
N LYS A 48 -2.55 -16.99 3.80
CA LYS A 48 -1.73 -16.66 4.99
C LYS A 48 -2.36 -17.23 6.27
N ARG A 49 -3.68 -17.09 6.45
CA ARG A 49 -4.39 -17.56 7.66
C ARG A 49 -4.54 -19.06 7.72
N SER A 50 -4.78 -19.73 6.59
CA SER A 50 -4.89 -21.19 6.55
C SER A 50 -3.52 -21.87 6.61
N LYS A 51 -2.40 -21.13 6.41
CA LYS A 51 -1.04 -21.66 6.28
C LYS A 51 -0.88 -22.63 5.10
N LEU A 52 -1.79 -22.61 4.12
CA LEU A 52 -1.76 -23.43 2.92
C LEU A 52 -1.10 -22.68 1.77
N ASN A 53 0.05 -23.14 1.30
CA ASN A 53 0.90 -22.34 0.40
C ASN A 53 0.57 -22.47 -1.09
N THR A 54 -0.29 -23.41 -1.50
CA THR A 54 -0.61 -23.65 -2.91
C THR A 54 -2.10 -23.52 -3.19
N ALA A 55 -2.45 -23.09 -4.41
CA ALA A 55 -3.83 -23.04 -4.87
C ALA A 55 -4.50 -24.43 -4.84
N TYR A 56 -3.71 -25.49 -5.08
CA TYR A 56 -4.17 -26.87 -4.99
C TYR A 56 -4.57 -27.25 -3.56
N ALA A 57 -3.70 -26.98 -2.58
CA ALA A 57 -4.00 -27.27 -1.17
C ALA A 57 -5.20 -26.48 -0.64
N LEU A 58 -5.35 -25.21 -1.06
CA LEU A 58 -6.52 -24.40 -0.72
C LEU A 58 -7.79 -24.99 -1.32
N GLU A 59 -7.78 -25.39 -2.60
CA GLU A 59 -8.94 -26.02 -3.24
C GLU A 59 -9.29 -27.36 -2.58
N GLN A 60 -8.29 -28.18 -2.28
CA GLN A 60 -8.49 -29.47 -1.60
C GLN A 60 -9.12 -29.28 -0.20
N HIS A 61 -8.70 -28.24 0.52
CA HIS A 61 -9.19 -27.97 1.87
C HIS A 61 -10.61 -27.36 1.85
N PHE A 62 -10.85 -26.36 1.00
CA PHE A 62 -12.11 -25.63 0.99
C PHE A 62 -13.18 -26.21 0.06
N GLU A 63 -12.80 -26.97 -0.96
CA GLU A 63 -13.71 -27.60 -1.93
C GLU A 63 -13.35 -29.08 -2.18
N PRO A 64 -13.26 -29.94 -1.16
CA PRO A 64 -12.83 -31.34 -1.32
C PRO A 64 -13.74 -32.13 -2.28
N GLU A 65 -14.99 -31.73 -2.42
CA GLU A 65 -15.93 -32.31 -3.39
C GLU A 65 -15.55 -32.06 -4.85
N SER A 66 -14.77 -31.02 -5.15
CA SER A 66 -14.27 -30.77 -6.51
C SER A 66 -13.33 -31.88 -7.00
N PHE A 67 -12.73 -32.60 -6.06
CA PHE A 67 -11.84 -33.76 -6.33
C PHE A 67 -12.59 -35.08 -6.43
N ARG A 68 -13.78 -35.19 -5.85
CA ARG A 68 -14.58 -36.43 -5.86
C ARG A 68 -15.34 -36.63 -7.16
N ARG A 69 -15.62 -35.57 -7.91
CA ARG A 69 -16.35 -35.61 -9.20
C ARG A 69 -15.51 -36.08 -10.38
N ARG A 70 -14.42 -36.78 -10.09
CA ARG A 70 -13.55 -37.33 -11.13
C ARG A 70 -14.00 -38.74 -11.46
N ALA A 71 -14.29 -38.93 -12.66
CA ALA A 71 -14.12 -40.12 -13.47
C ALA A 71 -15.36 -40.51 -14.26
N ASN A 72 -15.52 -39.89 -15.41
CA ASN A 72 -16.16 -40.64 -16.49
C ASN A 72 -15.12 -41.21 -17.49
N ASN A 73 -13.83 -40.84 -17.44
CA ASN A 73 -12.85 -41.37 -18.41
C ASN A 73 -11.41 -41.50 -17.85
N GLY A 74 -11.22 -41.72 -16.56
CA GLY A 74 -9.89 -42.09 -15.98
C GLY A 74 -8.80 -41.00 -16.02
N LYS A 75 -8.98 -39.88 -16.69
CA LYS A 75 -8.02 -38.77 -16.69
C LYS A 75 -8.48 -37.68 -15.72
N PRO A 76 -7.65 -37.28 -14.75
CA PRO A 76 -7.99 -36.19 -13.84
C PRO A 76 -8.03 -34.86 -14.60
N SER A 77 -9.21 -34.41 -14.99
CA SER A 77 -9.41 -33.01 -15.40
C SER A 77 -9.46 -32.15 -14.14
N TYR A 78 -8.46 -31.30 -13.96
CA TYR A 78 -8.33 -30.46 -12.80
C TYR A 78 -8.43 -28.98 -13.18
N PRO A 79 -9.65 -28.40 -13.20
CA PRO A 79 -9.81 -26.97 -13.34
C PRO A 79 -9.45 -26.31 -12.02
N CYS A 80 -8.20 -25.88 -11.87
CA CYS A 80 -7.76 -25.22 -10.65
C CYS A 80 -8.37 -23.81 -10.55
N LYS A 81 -9.62 -23.71 -10.07
CA LYS A 81 -10.33 -22.45 -9.84
C LYS A 81 -9.51 -21.51 -8.96
N TRP A 82 -8.85 -22.05 -7.95
CA TRP A 82 -8.04 -21.27 -7.03
C TRP A 82 -6.79 -20.65 -7.66
N LYS A 83 -6.28 -21.19 -8.78
CA LYS A 83 -5.26 -20.50 -9.59
C LYS A 83 -5.81 -19.20 -10.16
N ASN A 84 -7.07 -19.19 -10.61
CA ASN A 84 -7.72 -17.98 -11.12
C ASN A 84 -7.96 -16.94 -10.02
N TYR A 85 -8.25 -17.36 -8.78
CA TYR A 85 -8.33 -16.45 -7.64
C TYR A 85 -6.95 -15.90 -7.26
N LYS A 86 -5.91 -16.73 -7.28
CA LYS A 86 -4.52 -16.32 -7.05
C LYS A 86 -4.08 -15.18 -7.98
N ILE A 87 -4.45 -15.25 -9.24
CA ILE A 87 -4.13 -14.24 -10.24
C ILE A 87 -5.24 -13.19 -10.43
N GLY A 88 -6.29 -13.21 -9.61
CA GLY A 88 -7.36 -12.21 -9.61
C GLY A 88 -8.31 -12.25 -10.80
N LEU A 89 -8.30 -13.30 -11.63
CA LEU A 89 -9.12 -13.38 -12.86
C LEU A 89 -10.60 -13.59 -12.61
N HIS A 90 -10.99 -14.35 -11.59
CA HIS A 90 -12.38 -14.65 -11.28
C HIS A 90 -12.70 -14.29 -9.83
N THR A 91 -13.92 -13.83 -9.61
CA THR A 91 -14.43 -13.59 -8.26
C THR A 91 -15.02 -14.91 -7.72
N PRO A 92 -14.70 -15.31 -6.48
CA PRO A 92 -15.28 -16.49 -5.86
C PRO A 92 -16.81 -16.38 -5.75
N GLN A 93 -17.49 -17.51 -5.93
CA GLN A 93 -18.94 -17.57 -5.80
C GLN A 93 -19.39 -17.41 -4.33
N PRO A 94 -20.58 -16.87 -4.05
CA PRO A 94 -21.08 -16.65 -2.69
C PRO A 94 -20.99 -17.89 -1.80
N ARG A 95 -21.38 -19.05 -2.29
CA ARG A 95 -21.32 -20.33 -1.56
C ARG A 95 -19.90 -20.69 -1.09
N LEU A 96 -18.89 -20.46 -1.94
CA LEU A 96 -17.49 -20.67 -1.56
C LEU A 96 -17.05 -19.66 -0.51
N LEU A 97 -17.44 -18.40 -0.68
CA LEU A 97 -17.09 -17.33 0.28
C LEU A 97 -17.66 -17.60 1.67
N GLU A 98 -18.92 -18.05 1.76
CA GLU A 98 -19.55 -18.43 3.01
C GLU A 98 -18.84 -19.62 3.67
N ARG A 99 -18.49 -20.63 2.89
CA ARG A 99 -17.75 -21.79 3.37
C ARG A 99 -16.34 -21.40 3.88
N VAL A 100 -15.61 -20.58 3.12
CA VAL A 100 -14.29 -20.09 3.56
C VAL A 100 -14.44 -19.25 4.83
N ASN A 101 -15.48 -18.42 4.92
CA ASN A 101 -15.70 -17.57 6.07
C ASN A 101 -16.13 -18.37 7.32
N SER A 102 -16.83 -19.49 7.17
CA SER A 102 -17.15 -20.35 8.32
C SER A 102 -15.92 -21.03 8.93
N LEU A 103 -14.90 -21.34 8.10
CA LEU A 103 -13.64 -21.94 8.54
C LEU A 103 -12.59 -20.88 8.93
N LEU A 104 -12.64 -19.71 8.29
CA LEU A 104 -11.74 -18.58 8.52
C LEU A 104 -12.57 -17.29 8.71
N PRO A 105 -13.11 -17.06 9.90
CA PRO A 105 -13.92 -15.88 10.19
C PRO A 105 -13.23 -14.57 9.79
N GLY A 106 -13.96 -13.66 9.15
CA GLY A 106 -13.42 -12.39 8.65
C GLY A 106 -12.91 -12.43 7.20
N SER A 107 -12.85 -13.60 6.55
CA SER A 107 -12.41 -13.69 5.15
C SER A 107 -13.39 -13.00 4.19
N LEU A 108 -14.68 -13.08 4.47
CA LEU A 108 -15.70 -12.41 3.66
C LEU A 108 -15.59 -10.89 3.75
N GLN A 109 -15.27 -10.36 4.93
CA GLN A 109 -15.08 -8.93 5.16
C GLN A 109 -13.86 -8.40 4.37
N GLU A 110 -12.80 -9.18 4.21
CA GLU A 110 -11.66 -8.78 3.38
C GLU A 110 -12.05 -8.57 1.91
N LEU A 111 -12.89 -9.45 1.34
CA LEU A 111 -13.37 -9.31 -0.03
C LEU A 111 -14.41 -8.19 -0.18
N ARG A 112 -15.25 -7.98 0.83
CA ARG A 112 -16.35 -6.98 0.84
C ARG A 112 -15.98 -5.68 1.52
N HIS A 113 -14.67 -5.45 1.73
CA HIS A 113 -14.20 -4.25 2.44
C HIS A 113 -14.64 -2.98 1.70
N PRO A 114 -15.14 -1.94 2.41
CA PRO A 114 -15.59 -0.69 1.81
C PRO A 114 -14.55 0.01 0.92
N LEU A 115 -13.25 -0.18 1.20
CA LEU A 115 -12.19 0.36 0.36
C LEU A 115 -12.34 0.00 -1.13
N TRP A 116 -12.77 -1.22 -1.42
CA TRP A 116 -12.93 -1.66 -2.81
C TRP A 116 -14.08 -0.94 -3.51
N ASP A 117 -15.13 -0.61 -2.78
CA ASP A 117 -16.28 0.11 -3.33
C ASP A 117 -15.91 1.57 -3.61
N VAL A 118 -15.25 2.25 -2.66
CA VAL A 118 -14.85 3.65 -2.87
C VAL A 118 -13.84 3.81 -4.00
N LEU A 119 -12.93 2.84 -4.18
CA LEU A 119 -11.96 2.86 -5.28
C LEU A 119 -12.60 2.66 -6.67
N LYS A 120 -13.83 2.15 -6.75
CA LYS A 120 -14.60 2.04 -8.00
C LYS A 120 -15.41 3.29 -8.31
N LEU A 121 -15.64 4.14 -7.34
CA LEU A 121 -16.44 5.34 -7.54
C LEU A 121 -15.74 6.29 -8.51
N LYS A 122 -16.54 6.94 -9.34
CA LYS A 122 -16.15 8.18 -10.01
C LYS A 122 -16.68 9.31 -9.17
N PRO A 123 -15.84 10.30 -8.79
CA PRO A 123 -16.28 11.38 -7.91
C PRO A 123 -17.35 12.21 -8.61
N ASN A 124 -18.61 11.99 -8.24
CA ASN A 124 -19.72 12.86 -8.56
C ASN A 124 -20.70 12.88 -7.36
N ARG A 125 -21.54 13.92 -7.26
CA ARG A 125 -22.41 14.11 -6.10
C ARG A 125 -23.40 12.97 -5.87
N SER A 126 -23.90 12.36 -6.94
CA SER A 126 -24.92 11.30 -6.85
C SER A 126 -24.37 9.97 -6.30
N THR A 127 -23.04 9.78 -6.34
CA THR A 127 -22.38 8.55 -5.86
C THR A 127 -21.84 8.69 -4.43
N LEU A 128 -21.77 9.92 -3.88
CA LEU A 128 -21.27 10.19 -2.54
C LEU A 128 -22.43 10.11 -1.52
N SER A 129 -22.79 8.90 -1.10
CA SER A 129 -23.80 8.66 -0.05
C SER A 129 -23.13 8.39 1.29
N GLU A 130 -23.56 9.09 2.36
CA GLU A 130 -23.04 8.88 3.73
C GLU A 130 -23.25 7.45 4.25
N ILE A 131 -24.18 6.68 3.66
CA ILE A 131 -24.38 5.25 3.95
C ILE A 131 -23.08 4.45 3.79
N PHE A 132 -22.21 4.87 2.85
CA PHE A 132 -20.90 4.25 2.70
C PHE A 132 -20.08 4.33 3.99
N LEU A 133 -20.04 5.51 4.62
CA LEU A 133 -19.26 5.73 5.83
C LEU A 133 -19.70 4.85 6.99
N GLN A 134 -21.00 4.54 7.08
CA GLN A 134 -21.56 3.68 8.14
C GLN A 134 -21.05 2.23 8.10
N ARG A 135 -20.46 1.81 6.98
CA ARG A 135 -19.87 0.48 6.81
C ARG A 135 -18.43 0.36 7.32
N LEU A 136 -17.83 1.48 7.70
CA LEU A 136 -16.47 1.53 8.25
C LEU A 136 -16.47 1.05 9.70
N ASN A 137 -15.28 0.66 10.18
CA ASN A 137 -15.17 0.17 11.54
C ASN A 137 -15.49 1.26 12.61
N PRO A 138 -15.88 0.87 13.83
CA PRO A 138 -16.28 1.82 14.89
C PRO A 138 -15.19 2.84 15.25
N GLU A 139 -13.91 2.48 15.17
CA GLU A 139 -12.79 3.37 15.47
C GLU A 139 -12.73 4.55 14.47
N VAL A 140 -12.98 4.28 13.20
CA VAL A 140 -13.02 5.30 12.14
C VAL A 140 -14.32 6.10 12.24
N LEU A 141 -15.45 5.44 12.51
CA LEU A 141 -16.74 6.12 12.73
C LEU A 141 -16.66 7.13 13.86
N ALA A 142 -16.04 6.80 14.99
CA ALA A 142 -15.84 7.71 16.13
C ALA A 142 -14.99 8.94 15.79
N VAL A 143 -14.22 8.91 14.69
CA VAL A 143 -13.48 10.08 14.19
C VAL A 143 -14.35 10.92 13.24
N LEU A 144 -15.18 10.27 12.41
CA LEU A 144 -15.99 10.90 11.37
C LEU A 144 -17.29 11.47 11.91
N PHE A 145 -17.81 10.92 12.99
CA PHE A 145 -19.07 11.35 13.59
C PHE A 145 -18.84 11.70 15.06
N LYS A 146 -19.57 12.70 15.52
CA LYS A 146 -19.61 13.12 16.92
C LYS A 146 -21.01 12.96 17.45
N GLN A 147 -21.15 12.66 18.72
CA GLN A 147 -22.46 12.77 19.38
C GLN A 147 -22.85 14.23 19.41
N ALA A 148 -24.05 14.55 18.95
CA ALA A 148 -24.62 15.87 19.09
C ALA A 148 -24.86 16.18 20.59
N ASP A 149 -24.77 17.46 20.94
CA ASP A 149 -24.97 17.92 22.33
C ASP A 149 -26.46 17.93 22.75
N ASP A 150 -27.38 17.47 21.91
CA ASP A 150 -28.80 17.38 22.18
C ASP A 150 -29.17 16.09 22.93
N MET A 151 -30.31 16.10 23.63
CA MET A 151 -30.79 14.95 24.41
C MET A 151 -31.16 13.72 23.56
N GLU A 152 -31.24 13.87 22.24
CA GLU A 152 -31.44 12.77 21.30
C GLU A 152 -30.08 12.25 20.86
N MET A 153 -29.86 10.93 20.99
CA MET A 153 -28.59 10.29 20.61
C MET A 153 -28.35 10.39 19.08
N HIS A 154 -28.27 11.60 18.56
CA HIS A 154 -27.94 11.85 17.17
C HIS A 154 -26.42 11.94 16.99
N PHE A 155 -25.93 11.33 15.92
CA PHE A 155 -24.53 11.45 15.50
C PHE A 155 -24.45 12.43 14.32
N GLU A 156 -23.79 13.55 14.56
CA GLU A 156 -23.50 14.52 13.52
C GLU A 156 -22.16 14.24 12.87
N ARG A 157 -22.08 14.51 11.59
CA ARG A 157 -20.83 14.42 10.87
C ARG A 157 -19.85 15.50 11.33
N ALA A 158 -18.65 15.08 11.71
CA ALA A 158 -17.61 16.00 12.14
C ALA A 158 -17.08 16.82 10.94
N LYS A 159 -16.88 18.12 11.15
CA LYS A 159 -16.25 18.97 10.14
C LYS A 159 -14.85 18.45 9.79
N VAL A 160 -14.57 18.33 8.50
CA VAL A 160 -13.27 17.87 8.00
C VAL A 160 -12.21 18.95 8.27
N THR A 161 -11.33 18.66 9.22
CA THR A 161 -10.22 19.51 9.64
C THR A 161 -8.90 18.75 9.55
N SER A 162 -7.76 19.44 9.54
CA SER A 162 -6.44 18.81 9.59
C SER A 162 -6.26 17.89 10.82
N ALA A 163 -6.94 18.23 11.94
CA ALA A 163 -6.95 17.38 13.14
C ALA A 163 -7.70 16.06 12.91
N LEU A 164 -8.86 16.09 12.20
CA LEU A 164 -9.60 14.89 11.83
C LEU A 164 -8.76 14.01 10.90
N ILE A 165 -8.18 14.59 9.85
CA ILE A 165 -7.30 13.88 8.91
C ILE A 165 -6.12 13.22 9.65
N THR A 166 -5.52 13.93 10.61
CA THR A 166 -4.44 13.39 11.44
C THR A 166 -4.90 12.22 12.31
N LYS A 167 -6.14 12.25 12.85
CA LYS A 167 -6.71 11.12 13.61
C LYS A 167 -6.87 9.89 12.70
N LEU A 168 -7.38 10.04 11.48
CA LEU A 168 -7.48 8.95 10.51
C LEU A 168 -6.10 8.38 10.15
N LYS A 169 -5.09 9.24 9.91
CA LYS A 169 -3.71 8.78 9.69
C LYS A 169 -3.15 7.98 10.86
N LYS A 170 -3.50 8.32 12.10
CA LYS A 170 -3.05 7.57 13.29
C LYS A 170 -3.66 6.17 13.40
N ILE A 171 -4.85 5.97 12.86
CA ILE A 171 -5.45 4.63 12.76
C ILE A 171 -4.72 3.80 11.71
N ALA A 172 -4.43 4.37 10.54
CA ALA A 172 -3.65 3.80 9.45
C ALA A 172 -4.03 2.34 9.12
N ASN A 173 -5.33 2.03 9.06
CA ASN A 173 -5.87 0.75 8.62
C ASN A 173 -6.63 0.92 7.28
N LEU A 174 -7.22 -0.17 6.76
CA LEU A 174 -7.96 -0.13 5.49
C LEU A 174 -9.21 0.77 5.56
N ASP A 175 -9.90 0.79 6.70
CA ASP A 175 -11.08 1.65 6.89
C ASP A 175 -10.71 3.12 6.92
N ALA A 176 -9.60 3.48 7.59
CA ALA A 176 -9.07 4.83 7.59
C ALA A 176 -8.64 5.26 6.18
N LEU A 177 -8.04 4.35 5.41
CA LEU A 177 -7.69 4.60 4.00
C LEU A 177 -8.94 4.81 3.14
N ALA A 178 -9.99 3.99 3.34
CA ALA A 178 -11.27 4.15 2.65
C ALA A 178 -11.93 5.50 2.99
N ALA A 179 -11.90 5.90 4.27
CA ALA A 179 -12.40 7.20 4.72
C ALA A 179 -11.63 8.37 4.08
N LEU A 180 -10.29 8.29 4.04
CA LEU A 180 -9.45 9.33 3.43
C LEU A 180 -9.74 9.48 1.92
N VAL A 181 -9.91 8.36 1.20
CA VAL A 181 -10.29 8.40 -0.24
C VAL A 181 -11.68 9.00 -0.42
N TRP A 182 -12.63 8.64 0.44
CA TRP A 182 -13.97 9.24 0.40
C TRP A 182 -13.92 10.74 0.60
N LEU A 183 -13.21 11.21 1.65
CA LEU A 183 -13.05 12.63 1.94
C LEU A 183 -12.33 13.38 0.81
N LEU A 184 -11.39 12.71 0.13
CA LEU A 184 -10.76 13.28 -1.06
C LEU A 184 -11.77 13.52 -2.19
N TYR A 185 -12.65 12.56 -2.45
CA TYR A 185 -13.70 12.74 -3.46
C TYR A 185 -14.66 13.87 -3.13
N GLU A 186 -15.00 14.06 -1.86
CA GLU A 186 -15.78 15.23 -1.42
C GLU A 186 -15.00 16.53 -1.65
N ALA A 187 -13.71 16.57 -1.29
CA ALA A 187 -12.89 17.75 -1.48
C ALA A 187 -12.72 18.11 -2.97
N LEU A 188 -12.58 17.12 -3.84
CA LEU A 188 -12.55 17.30 -5.30
C LEU A 188 -13.89 17.80 -5.83
N TYR A 189 -14.99 17.26 -5.33
CA TYR A 189 -16.33 17.72 -5.69
C TYR A 189 -16.56 19.17 -5.27
N ASP A 190 -16.15 19.54 -4.05
CA ASP A 190 -16.23 20.91 -3.50
C ASP A 190 -15.19 21.85 -4.12
N GLN A 191 -14.36 21.40 -5.05
CA GLN A 191 -13.24 22.13 -5.66
C GLN A 191 -12.27 22.74 -4.63
N ASN A 192 -12.12 22.07 -3.47
CA ASN A 192 -11.25 22.52 -2.41
C ASN A 192 -9.84 21.98 -2.60
N GLN A 193 -9.03 22.68 -3.40
CA GLN A 193 -7.69 22.29 -3.80
C GLN A 193 -6.80 21.97 -2.58
N LYS A 194 -6.73 22.88 -1.60
CA LYS A 194 -5.89 22.69 -0.40
C LYS A 194 -6.25 21.42 0.37
N ARG A 195 -7.55 21.15 0.53
CA ARG A 195 -8.02 19.94 1.22
C ARG A 195 -7.71 18.69 0.40
N SER A 196 -7.84 18.74 -0.92
CA SER A 196 -7.50 17.65 -1.82
C SER A 196 -6.02 17.28 -1.73
N GLU A 197 -5.13 18.26 -1.68
CA GLU A 197 -3.69 18.07 -1.50
C GLU A 197 -3.36 17.44 -0.14
N ASP A 198 -3.93 17.98 0.96
CA ASP A 198 -3.72 17.45 2.32
C ASP A 198 -4.21 16.00 2.45
N LEU A 199 -5.35 15.66 1.84
CA LEU A 199 -5.90 14.31 1.83
C LEU A 199 -5.07 13.36 0.98
N THR A 200 -4.65 13.79 -0.21
CA THR A 200 -3.78 13.01 -1.10
C THR A 200 -2.46 12.67 -0.42
N ARG A 201 -1.84 13.66 0.23
CA ARG A 201 -0.64 13.43 1.03
C ARG A 201 -0.89 12.44 2.18
N SER A 202 -2.05 12.54 2.81
CA SER A 202 -2.42 11.66 3.92
C SER A 202 -2.67 10.22 3.47
N ILE A 203 -3.27 10.04 2.29
CA ILE A 203 -3.42 8.75 1.63
C ILE A 203 -2.04 8.15 1.34
N TYR A 204 -1.14 8.93 0.75
CA TYR A 204 0.23 8.49 0.48
C TYR A 204 0.98 8.09 1.76
N ASP A 205 0.89 8.87 2.84
CA ASP A 205 1.51 8.54 4.12
C ASP A 205 1.00 7.17 4.66
N VAL A 206 -0.31 6.89 4.56
CA VAL A 206 -0.88 5.61 4.98
C VAL A 206 -0.42 4.47 4.07
N LEU A 207 -0.38 4.70 2.75
CA LEU A 207 0.15 3.74 1.79
C LEU A 207 1.60 3.38 2.12
N LEU A 208 2.44 4.39 2.34
CA LEU A 208 3.85 4.22 2.69
C LEU A 208 4.03 3.42 3.98
N MET A 209 3.34 3.80 5.06
CA MET A 209 3.44 3.11 6.35
C MET A 209 3.06 1.63 6.26
N ARG A 210 2.18 1.26 5.34
CA ARG A 210 1.64 -0.11 5.21
C ARG A 210 2.20 -0.92 4.05
N SER A 211 3.08 -0.38 3.22
CA SER A 211 3.55 -1.05 2.00
C SER A 211 4.20 -2.40 2.26
N ILE A 212 4.97 -2.56 3.36
CA ILE A 212 5.53 -3.87 3.76
C ILE A 212 4.42 -4.91 3.98
N TRP A 213 3.35 -4.54 4.67
CA TRP A 213 2.25 -5.45 4.97
C TRP A 213 1.51 -5.88 3.68
N TRP A 214 1.42 -4.98 2.69
CA TRP A 214 0.83 -5.33 1.39
C TRP A 214 1.78 -6.19 0.55
N GLU A 215 3.09 -5.98 0.68
CA GLU A 215 4.07 -6.82 0.02
C GLU A 215 4.07 -8.25 0.59
N GLU A 216 3.89 -8.42 1.89
CA GLU A 216 3.65 -9.75 2.49
C GLU A 216 2.46 -10.49 1.86
N ARG A 217 1.50 -9.74 1.30
CA ARG A 217 0.36 -10.25 0.53
C ARG A 217 0.58 -10.20 -0.99
N LYS A 218 1.78 -9.86 -1.44
CA LYS A 218 2.15 -9.73 -2.87
C LYS A 218 1.26 -8.72 -3.62
N LEU A 219 0.92 -7.63 -2.98
CA LEU A 219 -0.04 -6.64 -3.47
C LEU A 219 0.49 -5.22 -3.51
N ALA A 220 1.74 -4.96 -3.06
CA ALA A 220 2.29 -3.59 -3.06
C ALA A 220 2.26 -2.98 -4.46
N GLY A 221 2.76 -3.68 -5.48
CA GLY A 221 2.74 -3.21 -6.86
C GLY A 221 1.32 -2.95 -7.41
N PRO A 222 0.42 -3.97 -7.42
CA PRO A 222 -0.95 -3.78 -7.90
C PRO A 222 -1.73 -2.69 -7.17
N LEU A 223 -1.56 -2.56 -5.85
CA LEU A 223 -2.20 -1.50 -5.07
C LEU A 223 -1.63 -0.12 -5.42
N LEU A 224 -0.30 0.01 -5.48
CA LEU A 224 0.32 1.27 -5.88
C LEU A 224 -0.19 1.71 -7.25
N THR A 225 -0.20 0.82 -8.23
CA THR A 225 -0.72 1.11 -9.59
C THR A 225 -2.17 1.59 -9.53
N LEU A 226 -3.01 0.90 -8.73
CA LEU A 226 -4.42 1.27 -8.57
C LEU A 226 -4.57 2.67 -7.97
N PHE A 227 -3.84 2.97 -6.88
CA PHE A 227 -3.90 4.28 -6.24
C PHE A 227 -3.31 5.38 -7.13
N THR A 228 -2.21 5.13 -7.82
CA THR A 228 -1.60 6.08 -8.75
C THR A 228 -2.57 6.43 -9.87
N GLN A 229 -3.16 5.43 -10.51
CA GLN A 229 -4.04 5.65 -11.67
C GLN A 229 -5.40 6.26 -11.31
N ARG A 230 -5.95 5.95 -10.13
CA ARG A 230 -7.32 6.35 -9.79
C ARG A 230 -7.43 7.47 -8.78
N ILE A 231 -6.44 7.63 -7.93
CA ILE A 231 -6.51 8.56 -6.80
C ILE A 231 -5.49 9.68 -6.97
N LEU A 232 -4.20 9.34 -7.02
CA LEU A 232 -3.14 10.35 -7.04
C LEU A 232 -3.16 11.17 -8.33
N SER A 233 -3.48 10.55 -9.47
CA SER A 233 -3.60 11.23 -10.77
C SER A 233 -4.67 12.32 -10.81
N GLN A 234 -5.68 12.27 -9.94
CA GLN A 234 -6.74 13.28 -9.91
C GLN A 234 -6.31 14.61 -9.31
N VAL A 235 -5.24 14.61 -8.52
CA VAL A 235 -4.71 15.80 -7.82
C VAL A 235 -3.35 16.21 -8.37
N THR A 236 -2.69 15.31 -9.08
CA THR A 236 -1.40 15.59 -9.71
C THR A 236 -1.59 16.58 -10.86
N PRO A 237 -0.82 17.68 -10.93
CA PRO A 237 -0.87 18.62 -12.04
C PRO A 237 -0.68 17.91 -13.39
N PRO A 238 -1.33 18.38 -14.47
CA PRO A 238 -1.30 17.69 -15.77
C PRO A 238 0.10 17.49 -16.38
N HIS A 239 1.05 18.36 -16.02
CA HIS A 239 2.43 18.29 -16.47
C HIS A 239 3.31 17.32 -15.67
N LEU A 240 2.79 16.74 -14.57
CA LEU A 240 3.51 15.82 -13.72
C LEU A 240 2.88 14.42 -13.74
N LEU A 241 3.72 13.41 -13.56
CA LEU A 241 3.33 12.03 -13.31
C LEU A 241 3.96 11.55 -12.01
N PHE A 242 3.23 10.73 -11.29
CA PHE A 242 3.77 9.99 -10.15
C PHE A 242 4.70 8.89 -10.67
N GLU A 243 5.99 8.95 -10.31
CA GLU A 243 7.03 8.07 -10.88
C GLU A 243 7.51 6.98 -9.91
N MET A 244 7.10 6.98 -8.65
CA MET A 244 7.58 6.03 -7.66
C MET A 244 7.20 4.59 -8.02
N SER A 245 8.17 3.70 -8.10
CA SER A 245 7.95 2.27 -8.33
C SER A 245 7.45 1.56 -7.06
N ALA A 246 6.88 0.36 -7.24
CA ALA A 246 6.46 -0.47 -6.11
C ALA A 246 7.65 -0.87 -5.22
N GLN A 247 8.84 -1.09 -5.80
CA GLN A 247 10.05 -1.40 -5.06
C GLN A 247 10.47 -0.20 -4.19
N GLU A 248 10.50 1.01 -4.75
CA GLU A 248 10.88 2.21 -4.01
C GLU A 248 9.96 2.47 -2.82
N ILE A 249 8.63 2.28 -2.97
CA ILE A 249 7.70 2.49 -1.85
C ILE A 249 7.85 1.39 -0.78
N VAL A 250 8.15 0.15 -1.15
CA VAL A 250 8.40 -0.94 -0.20
C VAL A 250 9.71 -0.70 0.54
N ASP A 251 10.78 -0.31 -0.16
CA ASP A 251 12.06 0.00 0.45
C ASP A 251 11.96 1.22 1.39
N ALA A 252 11.24 2.27 0.98
CA ALA A 252 10.95 3.41 1.84
C ALA A 252 10.13 3.01 3.08
N SER A 253 9.13 2.15 2.90
CA SER A 253 8.35 1.60 4.02
C SER A 253 9.22 0.76 4.97
N ALA A 254 10.13 -0.06 4.44
CA ALA A 254 11.07 -0.85 5.24
C ALA A 254 11.99 0.05 6.05
N ALA A 255 12.59 1.06 5.43
CA ALA A 255 13.44 2.05 6.09
C ALA A 255 12.68 2.81 7.18
N LEU A 256 11.45 3.27 6.88
CA LEU A 256 10.60 3.97 7.84
C LEU A 256 10.28 3.08 9.06
N ASN A 257 9.92 1.81 8.83
CA ASN A 257 9.68 0.85 9.92
C ASN A 257 10.95 0.56 10.73
N LEU A 258 12.12 0.48 10.10
CA LEU A 258 13.40 0.31 10.79
C LEU A 258 13.69 1.52 11.69
N MET A 259 13.55 2.74 11.18
CA MET A 259 13.78 3.99 11.93
C MET A 259 12.89 4.11 13.16
N VAL A 260 11.69 3.54 13.15
CA VAL A 260 10.80 3.50 14.33
C VAL A 260 11.43 2.77 15.50
N HIS A 261 12.22 1.75 15.23
CA HIS A 261 12.87 0.94 16.25
C HIS A 261 14.18 1.55 16.78
N ILE A 262 14.75 2.54 16.06
CA ILE A 262 15.98 3.21 16.48
C ILE A 262 15.65 4.38 17.42
N ASN A 263 16.29 4.45 18.56
CA ASN A 263 16.13 5.56 19.51
C ASN A 263 17.47 5.89 20.20
N GLN A 264 18.11 6.99 19.82
CA GLN A 264 19.30 7.53 20.50
C GLN A 264 20.34 6.46 20.89
N GLY A 265 20.67 5.53 19.95
CA GLY A 265 21.64 4.47 20.20
C GLY A 265 21.07 3.19 20.84
N SER A 266 19.77 3.11 21.10
CA SER A 266 19.10 1.91 21.59
C SER A 266 18.03 1.41 20.61
N ILE A 267 17.66 0.14 20.71
CA ILE A 267 16.61 -0.48 19.89
C ILE A 267 15.35 -0.61 20.75
N ARG A 268 14.23 -0.11 20.24
CA ARG A 268 12.91 -0.31 20.83
C ARG A 268 12.32 -1.62 20.35
N ILE A 269 11.89 -2.46 21.28
CA ILE A 269 11.26 -3.76 21.00
C ILE A 269 9.81 -3.72 21.48
N GLY A 270 8.93 -4.55 20.86
CA GLY A 270 7.55 -4.75 21.35
C GLY A 270 6.59 -3.58 21.09
N LEU A 271 6.90 -2.68 20.17
CA LEU A 271 6.02 -1.57 19.81
C LEU A 271 4.73 -2.08 19.14
N SER A 272 3.57 -1.69 19.69
CA SER A 272 2.28 -1.90 19.06
C SER A 272 2.18 -1.12 17.75
N TRP A 273 1.27 -1.53 16.84
CA TRP A 273 1.03 -0.81 15.59
C TRP A 273 0.75 0.68 15.82
N ARG A 274 -0.10 1.01 16.78
CA ARG A 274 -0.45 2.39 17.13
C ARG A 274 0.77 3.23 17.56
N GLN A 275 1.67 2.64 18.36
CA GLN A 275 2.92 3.29 18.76
C GLN A 275 3.84 3.51 17.55
N ARG A 276 4.00 2.50 16.70
CA ARG A 276 4.80 2.62 15.46
C ARG A 276 4.27 3.72 14.56
N VAL A 277 2.96 3.74 14.28
CA VAL A 277 2.33 4.79 13.46
C VAL A 277 2.56 6.18 14.03
N ASN A 278 2.44 6.37 15.33
CA ASN A 278 2.71 7.67 15.95
C ASN A 278 4.16 8.15 15.75
N ILE A 279 5.13 7.23 15.81
CA ILE A 279 6.54 7.56 15.57
C ILE A 279 6.76 7.83 14.07
N MET A 280 6.23 6.99 13.17
CA MET A 280 6.31 7.20 11.72
C MET A 280 5.75 8.57 11.32
N LEU A 281 4.59 8.95 11.85
CA LEU A 281 4.00 10.26 11.56
C LEU A 281 4.86 11.43 12.06
N LYS A 282 5.54 11.28 13.19
CA LYS A 282 6.50 12.31 13.65
C LYS A 282 7.68 12.42 12.67
N LEU A 283 8.23 11.29 12.21
CA LEU A 283 9.29 11.26 11.21
C LEU A 283 8.81 11.90 9.88
N LEU A 284 7.64 11.49 9.37
CA LEU A 284 7.07 12.01 8.13
C LEU A 284 6.72 13.50 8.22
N ASN A 285 6.28 14.00 9.37
CA ASN A 285 6.04 15.43 9.54
C ASN A 285 7.34 16.25 9.59
N GLY A 286 8.44 15.67 10.06
CA GLY A 286 9.76 16.28 10.08
C GLY A 286 10.48 16.28 8.72
N ARG A 287 10.02 15.51 7.74
CA ARG A 287 10.70 15.34 6.44
C ARG A 287 10.97 16.62 5.67
N ARG A 288 10.13 17.65 5.84
CA ARG A 288 10.32 18.97 5.21
C ARG A 288 11.53 19.73 5.74
N ALA A 289 11.95 19.41 6.95
CA ALA A 289 13.06 20.09 7.63
C ALA A 289 14.38 19.31 7.56
N LEU A 290 14.34 18.03 7.18
CA LEU A 290 15.49 17.13 7.23
C LEU A 290 15.73 16.50 5.84
N PRO A 291 16.80 16.87 5.12
CA PRO A 291 17.14 16.30 3.80
C PRO A 291 17.21 14.77 3.80
N GLY A 292 17.66 14.14 4.90
CA GLY A 292 17.75 12.69 5.06
C GLY A 292 16.40 11.95 5.02
N LEU A 293 15.26 12.65 4.98
CA LEU A 293 13.93 12.05 4.86
C LEU A 293 13.33 12.16 3.44
N ALA A 294 14.07 12.68 2.49
CA ALA A 294 13.67 12.78 1.08
C ALA A 294 13.19 11.43 0.46
N PRO A 295 13.72 10.24 0.84
CA PRO A 295 13.20 8.96 0.35
C PRO A 295 11.73 8.71 0.64
N PHE A 296 11.18 9.37 1.65
CA PHE A 296 9.78 9.21 2.05
C PHE A 296 8.82 10.19 1.35
N ASP A 297 9.34 11.12 0.55
CA ASP A 297 8.51 12.02 -0.23
C ASP A 297 8.07 11.40 -1.55
N VAL A 298 6.98 11.94 -2.08
CA VAL A 298 6.44 11.54 -3.39
C VAL A 298 7.45 11.90 -4.48
N LYS A 299 7.65 10.99 -5.42
CA LYS A 299 8.49 11.20 -6.59
C LYS A 299 7.63 11.52 -7.81
N PHE A 300 7.98 12.60 -8.49
CA PHE A 300 7.32 13.02 -9.72
C PHE A 300 8.30 13.09 -10.89
N ALA A 301 7.79 12.88 -12.10
CA ALA A 301 8.46 13.14 -13.36
C ALA A 301 7.57 13.98 -14.27
N PHE A 302 8.13 14.56 -15.32
CA PHE A 302 7.32 15.20 -16.34
C PHE A 302 6.48 14.21 -17.13
N ALA A 303 5.23 14.61 -17.41
CA ALA A 303 4.37 13.84 -18.29
C ALA A 303 4.96 13.83 -19.72
N PRO A 304 5.06 12.67 -20.40
CA PRO A 304 5.68 12.57 -21.73
C PRO A 304 4.99 13.42 -22.80
N ILE A 305 3.72 13.77 -22.59
CA ILE A 305 2.91 14.55 -23.55
C ILE A 305 2.95 16.06 -23.23
N TYR A 306 3.59 16.42 -22.11
CA TYR A 306 3.64 17.82 -21.71
C TYR A 306 4.57 18.62 -22.62
N VAL A 307 4.02 19.61 -23.32
CA VAL A 307 4.79 20.61 -24.07
C VAL A 307 4.89 21.85 -23.17
N PRO A 308 6.11 22.16 -22.66
CA PRO A 308 6.27 23.31 -21.75
C PRO A 308 5.94 24.62 -22.43
N ASP A 309 5.09 25.45 -21.79
CA ASP A 309 4.92 26.84 -22.17
C ASP A 309 6.02 27.68 -21.46
N PRO A 310 6.79 28.51 -22.22
CA PRO A 310 7.79 29.39 -21.61
C PRO A 310 7.25 30.35 -20.56
N ASN A 311 5.94 30.63 -20.61
CA ASN A 311 5.26 31.53 -19.66
C ASN A 311 4.71 30.81 -18.42
N ASP A 312 4.85 29.47 -18.32
CA ASP A 312 4.44 28.73 -17.15
C ASP A 312 5.17 29.21 -15.89
N VAL A 313 4.48 29.26 -14.76
CA VAL A 313 5.06 29.63 -13.46
C VAL A 313 4.82 28.47 -12.46
N PRO A 314 5.87 27.79 -11.97
CA PRO A 314 7.31 28.03 -12.26
C PRO A 314 7.68 27.69 -13.70
N THR A 315 8.74 28.32 -14.23
CA THR A 315 9.22 28.02 -15.58
C THR A 315 9.58 26.54 -15.69
N PRO A 316 9.38 25.91 -16.88
CA PRO A 316 9.69 24.50 -17.09
C PRO A 316 11.12 24.12 -16.69
N LYS A 317 12.09 25.02 -16.92
CA LYS A 317 13.49 24.84 -16.51
C LYS A 317 13.62 24.83 -14.98
N ALA A 318 13.01 25.78 -14.27
CA ALA A 318 13.06 25.82 -12.80
C ALA A 318 12.43 24.57 -12.17
N LEU A 319 11.33 24.09 -12.75
CA LEU A 319 10.68 22.86 -12.29
C LEU A 319 11.56 21.61 -12.56
N LEU A 320 12.25 21.55 -13.70
CA LEU A 320 13.20 20.47 -14.01
C LEU A 320 14.37 20.48 -13.04
N ASP A 321 14.95 21.66 -12.78
CA ASP A 321 16.07 21.83 -11.85
C ASP A 321 15.66 21.40 -10.43
N ASP A 322 14.43 21.73 -10.00
CA ASP A 322 13.87 21.30 -8.70
C ASP A 322 13.69 19.79 -8.62
N LEU A 323 13.10 19.14 -9.62
CA LEU A 323 12.93 17.68 -9.67
C LEU A 323 14.30 16.97 -9.65
N GLN A 324 15.29 17.45 -10.39
CA GLN A 324 16.65 16.91 -10.38
C GLN A 324 17.33 17.08 -9.02
N SER A 325 17.14 18.24 -8.39
CA SER A 325 17.65 18.49 -7.03
C SER A 325 17.02 17.54 -6.00
N GLN A 326 15.71 17.34 -6.07
CA GLN A 326 14.98 16.40 -5.19
C GLN A 326 15.47 14.97 -5.39
N GLU A 327 15.69 14.52 -6.63
CA GLU A 327 16.20 13.18 -6.91
C GLU A 327 17.63 12.99 -6.38
N LYS A 328 18.51 13.98 -6.56
CA LYS A 328 19.86 13.95 -5.99
C LYS A 328 19.85 13.88 -4.46
N GLN A 329 19.00 14.67 -3.81
CA GLN A 329 18.84 14.61 -2.35
C GLN A 329 18.30 13.26 -1.90
N ARG A 330 17.37 12.66 -2.66
CA ARG A 330 16.82 11.33 -2.40
C ARG A 330 17.91 10.27 -2.48
N GLN A 331 18.75 10.30 -3.51
CA GLN A 331 19.84 9.34 -3.69
C GLN A 331 20.85 9.45 -2.53
N LEU A 332 21.29 10.65 -2.19
CA LEU A 332 22.21 10.89 -1.06
C LEU A 332 21.61 10.39 0.27
N ALA A 333 20.31 10.57 0.47
CA ALA A 333 19.65 10.09 1.68
C ALA A 333 19.55 8.56 1.72
N TRP A 334 19.31 7.90 0.58
CA TRP A 334 19.34 6.44 0.48
C TRP A 334 20.72 5.88 0.79
N ASP A 335 21.79 6.47 0.26
CA ASP A 335 23.18 6.07 0.51
C ASP A 335 23.52 6.15 2.01
N ASN A 336 22.93 7.12 2.73
CA ASN A 336 23.11 7.27 4.18
C ASN A 336 22.28 6.27 5.01
N ILE A 337 21.06 5.92 4.55
CA ILE A 337 20.16 4.98 5.26
C ILE A 337 20.59 3.54 5.04
N LEU A 338 21.00 3.21 3.82
CA LEU A 338 21.40 1.88 3.37
C LEU A 338 22.80 1.96 2.76
N PRO A 339 23.86 2.07 3.55
CA PRO A 339 25.21 2.15 3.01
C PRO A 339 25.47 0.96 2.10
N ASN A 340 25.86 1.26 0.86
CA ASN A 340 26.09 0.26 -0.18
C ASN A 340 27.03 -0.84 0.33
N LYS A 341 26.59 -2.09 0.32
CA LYS A 341 27.43 -3.28 0.54
C LYS A 341 28.44 -3.52 -0.59
N THR A 342 28.61 -2.59 -1.52
CA THR A 342 29.48 -2.70 -2.69
C THR A 342 30.84 -2.04 -2.50
N THR A 343 31.41 -2.08 -1.30
CA THR A 343 32.81 -1.75 -1.16
C THR A 343 33.53 -2.89 -0.47
N SER A 344 34.29 -3.62 -1.32
CA SER A 344 35.36 -4.56 -0.97
C SER A 344 35.01 -5.89 -0.30
N CYS A 345 34.71 -6.89 -1.14
CA CYS A 345 35.55 -8.08 -1.00
C CYS A 345 36.95 -7.70 -1.51
N PRO A 346 37.99 -7.71 -0.69
CA PRO A 346 39.32 -7.81 -1.24
C PRO A 346 39.41 -9.13 -1.94
N THR A 347 39.57 -9.11 -3.26
CA THR A 347 40.06 -10.25 -4.03
C THR A 347 41.41 -10.60 -3.44
N GLY A 348 41.41 -11.48 -2.45
CA GLY A 348 42.61 -12.19 -2.03
C GLY A 348 43.03 -13.04 -3.24
N GLU A 349 44.04 -12.55 -3.95
CA GLU A 349 44.83 -13.37 -4.86
C GLU A 349 45.35 -14.57 -4.05
N MET A 350 44.71 -15.71 -4.21
CA MET A 350 45.32 -16.98 -3.78
C MET A 350 46.48 -17.26 -4.71
N GLU A 351 47.68 -17.06 -4.22
CA GLU A 351 48.90 -17.63 -4.87
C GLU A 351 48.72 -19.14 -5.06
N PRO A 352 49.00 -19.65 -6.24
CA PRO A 352 48.93 -21.09 -6.48
C PRO A 352 49.98 -21.82 -5.63
N PRO A 353 49.69 -23.02 -5.09
CA PRO A 353 50.65 -23.77 -4.27
C PRO A 353 51.85 -24.19 -5.11
N LYS A 354 53.04 -23.83 -4.58
CA LYS A 354 54.34 -24.32 -5.12
C LYS A 354 54.40 -25.84 -5.05
N GLN A 355 54.59 -26.47 -6.19
CA GLN A 355 54.89 -27.90 -6.26
C GLN A 355 56.25 -28.22 -5.61
N PRO A 356 56.38 -29.29 -4.81
CA PRO A 356 57.65 -29.72 -4.30
C PRO A 356 58.45 -30.43 -5.39
N SER A 357 59.75 -30.08 -5.48
CA SER A 357 60.81 -30.69 -6.26
C SER A 357 61.15 -32.09 -5.76
#